data_b12b7fec3946276cc74a0c7df4e230db
#
_entry.id   b12b7fec3946276cc74a0c7df4e230db
#
_cell.length_a   1.000
_cell.length_b   1.000
_cell.length_c   1.000
_cell.angle_alpha   90.00
_cell.angle_beta   90.00
_cell.angle_gamma   90.00
#
_symmetry.space_group_name_H-M   'P 1'
#
loop_
_entity.id
_entity.type
_entity.pdbx_description
1 polymer ?
#
loop_
_entity_poly.entity_id
_entity_poly.type
_entity_poly.pdbx_seq_one_letter_code
_entity_poly.pdbx_strand_id
1 'polypeptide(L)'
;MQRTVSAVIVLLSLVVAGSAAAAEPLVIEIWPGNVPDESGNIGAERFRMSPKLDRKQVEVTEPTRMITDVTKPTLTIYRPLKEKDSGTAMLICPGGGYWNLYWQLEGEEVAEWLNSLGVTGIILKYRVPRRSDEPQGEPARRPLQDAQRAVSLVRSRAGEWGISRIGIVGFSAGGHLAIATATSFDKRTYEPIDDVDKISCRPDFAIPVYSGYLKAKDKDELAAGIRVPSGTPPVFLAHGGDDIVSPPENSVLMYLALKRAGVPAELHIYARATHDFGVRKSDQPCSTWTEACANWLRNQGFLPTNTKE
;
A
#
# COMPACT_ATOMS: atom_id res chain seq x y z
N MET A 1 74.11 -20.19 30.73
CA MET A 1 72.76 -20.64 30.41
C MET A 1 71.90 -19.40 30.26
N GLN A 2 71.75 -18.88 29.02
CA GLN A 2 70.85 -17.74 28.71
C GLN A 2 69.50 -18.31 28.23
N ARG A 3 68.44 -17.94 28.87
CA ARG A 3 67.05 -18.30 28.46
C ARG A 3 66.50 -17.15 27.64
N THR A 4 66.28 -17.39 26.37
CA THR A 4 65.56 -16.51 25.44
C THR A 4 64.06 -16.66 25.67
N VAL A 5 63.37 -15.57 26.00
CA VAL A 5 61.92 -15.48 26.09
C VAL A 5 61.38 -14.94 24.78
N SER A 6 60.72 -15.77 24.02
CA SER A 6 60.01 -15.33 22.78
C SER A 6 58.64 -14.76 23.15
N ALA A 7 58.42 -13.49 22.86
CA ALA A 7 57.14 -12.84 22.99
C ALA A 7 56.29 -13.11 21.73
N VAL A 8 55.14 -13.73 21.89
CA VAL A 8 54.12 -13.93 20.85
C VAL A 8 53.20 -12.70 20.86
N ILE A 9 53.26 -11.91 19.84
CA ILE A 9 52.33 -10.78 19.59
C ILE A 9 51.09 -11.34 18.88
N VAL A 10 49.96 -11.39 19.59
CA VAL A 10 48.66 -11.70 19.00
C VAL A 10 48.05 -10.40 18.46
N LEU A 11 48.02 -10.26 17.15
CA LEU A 11 47.27 -9.17 16.49
C LEU A 11 45.77 -9.50 16.54
N LEU A 12 45.02 -8.79 17.37
CA LEU A 12 43.56 -8.77 17.33
C LEU A 12 43.12 -7.84 16.22
N SER A 13 42.66 -8.39 15.09
CA SER A 13 41.99 -7.62 14.03
C SER A 13 40.55 -7.31 14.48
N LEU A 14 40.29 -6.06 14.86
CA LEU A 14 38.93 -5.53 15.05
C LEU A 14 38.25 -5.46 13.69
N VAL A 15 37.32 -6.37 13.43
CA VAL A 15 36.36 -6.24 12.33
C VAL A 15 35.31 -5.24 12.78
N VAL A 16 35.43 -3.99 12.34
CA VAL A 16 34.37 -2.98 12.46
C VAL A 16 33.29 -3.37 11.46
N ALA A 17 32.22 -4.04 11.93
CA ALA A 17 31.02 -4.21 11.15
C ALA A 17 30.37 -2.82 10.96
N GLY A 18 30.61 -2.20 9.83
CA GLY A 18 29.93 -0.98 9.44
C GLY A 18 28.43 -1.28 9.29
N SER A 19 27.63 -0.74 10.19
CA SER A 19 26.18 -0.67 10.01
C SER A 19 25.92 0.16 8.76
N ALA A 20 25.52 -0.48 7.65
CA ALA A 20 25.04 0.23 6.48
C ALA A 20 23.77 0.97 6.89
N ALA A 21 23.86 2.28 7.08
CA ALA A 21 22.68 3.11 7.27
C ALA A 21 21.77 2.91 6.07
N ALA A 22 20.49 2.60 6.31
CA ALA A 22 19.52 2.54 5.23
C ALA A 22 19.53 3.89 4.51
N ALA A 23 19.66 3.87 3.18
CA ALA A 23 19.65 5.09 2.39
C ALA A 23 18.32 5.81 2.60
N GLU A 24 18.35 7.14 2.71
CA GLU A 24 17.14 7.98 2.74
C GLU A 24 16.22 7.61 1.57
N PRO A 25 14.90 7.47 1.82
CA PRO A 25 13.97 7.09 0.76
C PRO A 25 13.91 8.18 -0.33
N LEU A 26 13.91 7.75 -1.58
CA LEU A 26 13.76 8.65 -2.73
C LEU A 26 12.32 9.17 -2.79
N VAL A 27 12.15 10.50 -2.83
CA VAL A 27 10.85 11.15 -2.99
C VAL A 27 10.74 11.80 -4.36
N ILE A 28 9.67 11.49 -5.12
CA ILE A 28 9.41 12.08 -6.44
C ILE A 28 7.98 12.61 -6.54
N GLU A 29 7.80 13.75 -7.21
CA GLU A 29 6.48 14.26 -7.56
C GLU A 29 5.90 13.43 -8.70
N ILE A 30 4.58 13.16 -8.66
CA ILE A 30 3.94 12.35 -9.70
C ILE A 30 3.43 13.19 -10.88
N TRP A 31 3.21 14.47 -10.68
CA TRP A 31 2.74 15.39 -11.70
C TRP A 31 3.86 16.34 -12.17
N PRO A 32 4.07 16.52 -13.48
CA PRO A 32 5.21 17.31 -13.99
C PRO A 32 4.99 18.83 -13.89
N GLY A 33 3.87 19.26 -13.32
CA GLY A 33 3.49 20.67 -13.22
C GLY A 33 2.21 20.83 -12.42
N ASN A 34 1.21 21.49 -12.98
CA ASN A 34 -0.09 21.66 -12.32
C ASN A 34 -0.76 20.30 -12.12
N VAL A 35 -1.25 20.08 -10.90
CA VAL A 35 -1.98 18.86 -10.55
C VAL A 35 -3.41 18.96 -11.10
N PRO A 36 -3.91 17.97 -11.86
CA PRO A 36 -5.24 18.02 -12.45
C PRO A 36 -6.34 18.24 -11.40
N ASP A 37 -7.32 19.10 -11.73
CA ASP A 37 -8.48 19.40 -10.87
C ASP A 37 -8.12 19.95 -9.48
N GLU A 38 -6.86 20.33 -9.21
CA GLU A 38 -6.50 20.95 -7.93
C GLU A 38 -6.81 22.46 -7.98
N SER A 39 -7.88 22.85 -7.32
CA SER A 39 -8.38 24.23 -7.30
C SER A 39 -8.54 24.82 -5.90
N GLY A 40 -8.30 24.00 -4.87
CA GLY A 40 -8.60 24.37 -3.49
C GLY A 40 -7.38 24.87 -2.72
N ASN A 41 -7.51 26.02 -2.07
CA ASN A 41 -6.59 26.41 -1.00
C ASN A 41 -7.06 25.75 0.30
N ILE A 42 -6.42 24.63 0.66
CA ILE A 42 -6.74 23.85 1.86
C ILE A 42 -5.69 24.03 2.97
N GLY A 43 -4.78 24.97 2.77
CA GLY A 43 -3.66 25.21 3.67
C GLY A 43 -2.39 24.42 3.32
N ALA A 44 -1.37 24.55 4.17
CA ALA A 44 -0.11 23.84 4.00
C ALA A 44 -0.24 22.38 4.47
N GLU A 45 0.42 21.46 3.76
CA GLU A 45 0.57 20.08 4.20
C GLU A 45 1.18 20.02 5.59
N ARG A 46 0.65 19.13 6.43
CA ARG A 46 1.10 18.99 7.83
C ARG A 46 1.00 17.56 8.33
N PHE A 47 1.90 17.22 9.22
CA PHE A 47 1.82 16.03 10.05
C PHE A 47 0.99 16.28 11.28
N ARG A 48 0.28 15.26 11.72
CA ARG A 48 -0.41 15.25 13.02
C ARG A 48 -0.47 13.81 13.56
N MET A 49 -0.71 13.67 14.86
CA MET A 49 -0.99 12.35 15.46
C MET A 49 -2.46 12.02 15.31
N SER A 50 -2.77 10.75 15.08
CA SER A 50 -4.15 10.25 15.16
C SER A 50 -4.69 10.40 16.59
N PRO A 51 -5.99 10.49 16.78
CA PRO A 51 -6.56 10.40 18.11
C PRO A 51 -6.26 9.01 18.70
N LYS A 52 -6.27 8.91 20.02
CA LYS A 52 -6.34 7.60 20.69
C LYS A 52 -7.74 7.03 20.47
N LEU A 53 -7.81 5.86 19.84
CA LEU A 53 -9.07 5.20 19.51
C LEU A 53 -9.39 4.04 20.47
N ASP A 54 -10.65 3.61 20.51
CA ASP A 54 -11.10 2.48 21.32
C ASP A 54 -10.78 1.16 20.60
N ARG A 55 -10.33 0.15 21.33
CA ARG A 55 -10.09 -1.20 20.84
C ARG A 55 -11.32 -1.87 20.23
N LYS A 56 -12.53 -1.43 20.58
CA LYS A 56 -13.76 -1.86 19.92
C LYS A 56 -13.88 -1.39 18.48
N GLN A 57 -13.11 -0.36 18.09
CA GLN A 57 -13.13 0.21 16.76
C GLN A 57 -11.89 -0.20 15.94
N VAL A 58 -10.71 -0.25 16.59
CA VAL A 58 -9.43 -0.46 15.91
C VAL A 58 -8.52 -1.40 16.71
N GLU A 59 -7.69 -2.17 16.00
CA GLU A 59 -6.69 -3.04 16.63
C GLU A 59 -5.49 -2.24 17.19
N VAL A 60 -5.05 -1.23 16.48
CA VAL A 60 -3.95 -0.36 16.91
C VAL A 60 -4.52 0.91 17.55
N THR A 61 -4.50 0.95 18.87
CA THR A 61 -5.06 2.05 19.67
C THR A 61 -4.09 3.19 19.94
N GLU A 62 -2.78 2.96 19.79
CA GLU A 62 -1.75 3.96 19.97
C GLU A 62 -1.82 5.02 18.86
N PRO A 63 -1.69 6.32 19.20
CA PRO A 63 -1.63 7.37 18.19
C PRO A 63 -0.48 7.13 17.20
N THR A 64 -0.78 7.24 15.93
CA THR A 64 0.17 7.10 14.82
C THR A 64 0.26 8.39 14.03
N ARG A 65 1.38 8.59 13.31
CA ARG A 65 1.59 9.78 12.50
C ARG A 65 0.73 9.75 11.24
N MET A 66 0.02 10.85 10.99
CA MET A 66 -0.80 11.08 9.80
C MET A 66 -0.33 12.30 9.03
N ILE A 67 -0.65 12.34 7.73
CA ILE A 67 -0.50 13.50 6.85
C ILE A 67 -1.90 13.99 6.43
N THR A 68 -2.06 15.30 6.35
CA THR A 68 -3.26 15.95 5.80
C THR A 68 -2.88 17.17 4.96
N ASP A 69 -3.86 17.74 4.27
CA ASP A 69 -3.74 18.95 3.44
C ASP A 69 -2.75 18.78 2.27
N VAL A 70 -2.77 17.58 1.67
CA VAL A 70 -1.92 17.23 0.52
C VAL A 70 -2.50 17.82 -0.75
N THR A 71 -1.74 18.72 -1.40
CA THR A 71 -2.04 19.30 -2.72
C THR A 71 -1.03 18.87 -3.78
N LYS A 72 0.16 18.42 -3.33
CA LYS A 72 1.25 17.92 -4.19
C LYS A 72 1.51 16.45 -3.91
N PRO A 73 0.89 15.54 -4.68
CA PRO A 73 1.09 14.11 -4.51
C PRO A 73 2.51 13.69 -4.87
N THR A 74 3.07 12.75 -4.08
CA THR A 74 4.41 12.22 -4.28
C THR A 74 4.46 10.71 -4.10
N LEU A 75 5.52 10.08 -4.61
CA LEU A 75 5.92 8.73 -4.28
C LEU A 75 7.13 8.79 -3.35
N THR A 76 7.09 8.04 -2.25
CA THR A 76 8.24 7.80 -1.37
C THR A 76 8.66 6.35 -1.52
N ILE A 77 9.89 6.10 -1.99
CA ILE A 77 10.35 4.80 -2.45
C ILE A 77 11.30 4.19 -1.43
N TYR A 78 10.93 3.04 -0.89
CA TYR A 78 11.70 2.22 0.04
C TYR A 78 12.18 0.96 -0.69
N ARG A 79 13.49 0.83 -0.88
CA ARG A 79 14.06 -0.34 -1.55
C ARG A 79 14.50 -1.41 -0.57
N PRO A 80 14.28 -2.69 -0.87
CA PRO A 80 14.90 -3.77 -0.12
C PRO A 80 16.42 -3.77 -0.34
N LEU A 81 17.14 -4.55 0.46
CA LEU A 81 18.54 -4.85 0.19
C LEU A 81 18.68 -5.44 -1.22
N LYS A 82 19.69 -5.02 -1.96
CA LYS A 82 19.89 -5.38 -3.37
C LYS A 82 19.91 -6.89 -3.61
N GLU A 83 20.53 -7.63 -2.71
CA GLU A 83 20.62 -9.10 -2.77
C GLU A 83 19.29 -9.82 -2.50
N LYS A 84 18.29 -9.13 -1.97
CA LYS A 84 16.95 -9.66 -1.71
C LYS A 84 15.91 -9.17 -2.71
N ASP A 85 16.26 -8.21 -3.58
CA ASP A 85 15.30 -7.56 -4.47
C ASP A 85 14.67 -8.57 -5.44
N SER A 86 13.36 -8.77 -5.32
CA SER A 86 12.58 -9.69 -6.15
C SER A 86 12.18 -9.12 -7.52
N GLY A 87 12.48 -7.85 -7.77
CA GLY A 87 11.97 -7.12 -8.94
C GLY A 87 10.48 -6.79 -8.87
N THR A 88 9.83 -7.01 -7.73
CA THR A 88 8.43 -6.64 -7.49
C THR A 88 8.35 -5.33 -6.74
N ALA A 89 7.54 -4.39 -7.21
CA ALA A 89 7.18 -3.17 -6.50
C ALA A 89 5.72 -3.20 -6.04
N MET A 90 5.42 -2.53 -4.95
CA MET A 90 4.08 -2.39 -4.41
C MET A 90 3.77 -0.92 -4.14
N LEU A 91 2.77 -0.37 -4.86
CA LEU A 91 2.22 0.94 -4.56
C LEU A 91 1.37 0.81 -3.28
N ILE A 92 1.70 1.58 -2.26
CA ILE A 92 1.04 1.56 -0.95
C ILE A 92 0.11 2.77 -0.86
N CYS A 93 -1.17 2.52 -0.63
CA CYS A 93 -2.21 3.53 -0.46
C CYS A 93 -2.69 3.52 1.01
N PRO A 94 -2.16 4.41 1.88
CA PRO A 94 -2.64 4.50 3.25
C PRO A 94 -4.12 4.86 3.32
N GLY A 95 -4.81 4.44 4.40
CA GLY A 95 -6.19 4.85 4.68
C GLY A 95 -6.29 6.20 5.37
N GLY A 96 -7.43 6.45 6.01
CA GLY A 96 -7.77 7.70 6.69
C GLY A 96 -9.01 8.37 6.13
N GLY A 97 -9.95 7.58 5.57
CA GLY A 97 -11.29 8.01 5.15
C GLY A 97 -11.31 9.05 4.02
N TYR A 98 -10.23 9.22 3.27
CA TYR A 98 -10.00 10.31 2.33
C TYR A 98 -9.92 11.71 2.97
N TRP A 99 -9.69 11.76 4.31
CA TRP A 99 -9.46 13.00 5.05
C TRP A 99 -8.00 13.18 5.44
N ASN A 100 -7.30 12.06 5.69
CA ASN A 100 -5.90 11.98 6.08
C ASN A 100 -5.26 10.77 5.42
N LEU A 101 -3.93 10.67 5.57
CA LEU A 101 -3.15 9.46 5.28
C LEU A 101 -2.56 8.95 6.59
N TYR A 102 -2.88 7.73 7.00
CA TYR A 102 -2.26 7.06 8.15
C TYR A 102 -0.83 6.66 7.78
N TRP A 103 0.02 7.68 7.66
CA TRP A 103 1.33 7.60 7.03
C TRP A 103 2.27 6.57 7.67
N GLN A 104 2.31 6.53 9.02
CA GLN A 104 3.17 5.60 9.73
C GLN A 104 2.62 4.18 9.67
N LEU A 105 1.41 3.94 10.17
CA LEU A 105 0.83 2.60 10.34
C LEU A 105 0.60 1.88 9.00
N GLU A 106 0.09 2.60 8.00
CA GLU A 106 -0.36 2.03 6.72
C GLU A 106 0.51 2.46 5.53
N GLY A 107 1.60 3.17 5.82
CA GLY A 107 2.61 3.57 4.85
C GLY A 107 3.99 3.03 5.20
N GLU A 108 4.69 3.66 6.14
CA GLU A 108 6.09 3.35 6.47
C GLU A 108 6.26 1.91 6.99
N GLU A 109 5.44 1.48 7.97
CA GLU A 109 5.50 0.12 8.52
C GLU A 109 5.18 -0.94 7.44
N VAL A 110 4.30 -0.63 6.49
CA VAL A 110 3.99 -1.50 5.36
C VAL A 110 5.17 -1.57 4.39
N ALA A 111 5.84 -0.46 4.11
CA ALA A 111 7.04 -0.44 3.26
C ALA A 111 8.17 -1.28 3.87
N GLU A 112 8.38 -1.20 5.18
CA GLU A 112 9.35 -2.02 5.92
C GLU A 112 9.02 -3.52 5.84
N TRP A 113 7.74 -3.88 6.04
CA TRP A 113 7.28 -5.26 5.86
C TRP A 113 7.54 -5.76 4.43
N LEU A 114 7.21 -4.99 3.41
CA LEU A 114 7.45 -5.34 2.02
C LEU A 114 8.94 -5.51 1.72
N ASN A 115 9.79 -4.63 2.25
CA ASN A 115 11.25 -4.75 2.08
C ASN A 115 11.79 -6.03 2.72
N SER A 116 11.19 -6.51 3.82
CA SER A 116 11.57 -7.80 4.42
C SER A 116 11.29 -9.00 3.51
N LEU A 117 10.33 -8.85 2.58
CA LEU A 117 9.99 -9.85 1.55
C LEU A 117 10.77 -9.67 0.23
N GLY A 118 11.66 -8.66 0.15
CA GLY A 118 12.36 -8.32 -1.08
C GLY A 118 11.52 -7.51 -2.08
N VAL A 119 10.46 -6.86 -1.63
CA VAL A 119 9.57 -6.02 -2.45
C VAL A 119 9.92 -4.55 -2.26
N THR A 120 10.03 -3.79 -3.34
CA THR A 120 10.14 -2.33 -3.26
C THR A 120 8.80 -1.73 -2.82
N GLY A 121 8.76 -1.13 -1.62
CA GLY A 121 7.59 -0.41 -1.12
C GLY A 121 7.57 1.02 -1.67
N ILE A 122 6.46 1.47 -2.24
CA ILE A 122 6.29 2.81 -2.81
C ILE A 122 5.05 3.44 -2.20
N ILE A 123 5.22 4.33 -1.23
CA ILE A 123 4.09 5.00 -0.57
C ILE A 123 3.59 6.11 -1.46
N LEU A 124 2.31 6.06 -1.82
CA LEU A 124 1.62 7.13 -2.51
C LEU A 124 1.04 8.13 -1.50
N LYS A 125 1.62 9.32 -1.44
CA LYS A 125 1.03 10.47 -0.76
C LYS A 125 0.01 11.09 -1.70
N TYR A 126 -1.21 10.55 -1.73
CA TYR A 126 -2.29 11.04 -2.58
C TYR A 126 -3.04 12.22 -1.94
N ARG A 127 -3.78 12.97 -2.75
CA ARG A 127 -4.48 14.19 -2.33
C ARG A 127 -5.57 13.91 -1.30
N VAL A 128 -5.44 14.54 -0.15
CA VAL A 128 -6.41 14.61 0.95
C VAL A 128 -6.37 16.01 1.57
N PRO A 129 -7.44 16.47 2.26
CA PRO A 129 -8.78 15.88 2.33
C PRO A 129 -9.51 16.00 1.00
N ARG A 130 -10.66 15.31 0.91
CA ARG A 130 -11.57 15.52 -0.23
C ARG A 130 -11.92 17.01 -0.35
N ARG A 131 -12.15 17.48 -1.57
CA ARG A 131 -12.47 18.89 -1.85
C ARG A 131 -13.99 19.14 -1.75
N SER A 132 -14.38 20.41 -1.58
CA SER A 132 -15.79 20.81 -1.43
C SER A 132 -16.63 20.57 -2.69
N ASP A 133 -16.00 20.44 -3.85
CA ASP A 133 -16.63 20.11 -5.13
C ASP A 133 -16.85 18.60 -5.34
N GLU A 134 -16.45 17.76 -4.40
CA GLU A 134 -16.62 16.32 -4.45
C GLU A 134 -17.83 15.89 -3.59
N PRO A 135 -18.70 14.98 -4.09
CA PRO A 135 -19.90 14.53 -3.36
C PRO A 135 -19.56 13.99 -1.97
N GLN A 136 -20.38 14.35 -1.00
CA GLN A 136 -20.26 13.82 0.35
C GLN A 136 -20.71 12.34 0.39
N GLY A 137 -19.98 11.52 1.16
CA GLY A 137 -20.29 10.11 1.32
C GLY A 137 -19.86 9.21 0.16
N GLU A 138 -19.26 9.77 -0.89
CA GLU A 138 -18.65 9.03 -1.99
C GLU A 138 -17.12 9.09 -1.92
N PRO A 139 -16.41 8.12 -2.52
CA PRO A 139 -14.96 8.18 -2.64
C PRO A 139 -14.50 9.42 -3.41
N ALA A 140 -13.42 10.03 -2.95
CA ALA A 140 -12.86 11.21 -3.61
C ALA A 140 -12.23 10.84 -4.96
N ARG A 141 -12.48 11.66 -5.99
CA ARG A 141 -12.01 11.42 -7.37
C ARG A 141 -10.50 11.63 -7.52
N ARG A 142 -9.97 12.66 -6.89
CA ARG A 142 -8.56 13.06 -7.02
C ARG A 142 -7.56 11.99 -6.59
N PRO A 143 -7.77 11.23 -5.52
CA PRO A 143 -6.92 10.09 -5.19
C PRO A 143 -6.80 9.05 -6.30
N LEU A 144 -7.89 8.76 -7.05
CA LEU A 144 -7.84 7.82 -8.16
C LEU A 144 -6.98 8.34 -9.33
N GLN A 145 -7.06 9.63 -9.63
CA GLN A 145 -6.17 10.27 -10.60
C GLN A 145 -4.69 10.08 -10.22
N ASP A 146 -4.39 10.35 -8.93
CA ASP A 146 -3.04 10.21 -8.40
C ASP A 146 -2.55 8.76 -8.46
N ALA A 147 -3.39 7.78 -8.11
CA ALA A 147 -3.02 6.37 -8.16
C ALA A 147 -2.83 5.86 -9.60
N GLN A 148 -3.70 6.23 -10.54
CA GLN A 148 -3.54 5.89 -11.96
C GLN A 148 -2.22 6.47 -12.52
N ARG A 149 -1.93 7.72 -12.21
CA ARG A 149 -0.67 8.38 -12.60
C ARG A 149 0.53 7.69 -11.97
N ALA A 150 0.45 7.38 -10.67
CA ALA A 150 1.52 6.72 -9.92
C ALA A 150 1.91 5.37 -10.53
N VAL A 151 0.94 4.50 -10.84
CA VAL A 151 1.21 3.19 -11.48
C VAL A 151 1.91 3.38 -12.83
N SER A 152 1.43 4.31 -13.67
CA SER A 152 2.06 4.59 -14.96
C SER A 152 3.48 5.13 -14.82
N LEU A 153 3.71 6.02 -13.84
CA LEU A 153 5.03 6.59 -13.58
C LEU A 153 6.02 5.53 -13.08
N VAL A 154 5.62 4.66 -12.17
CA VAL A 154 6.47 3.53 -11.72
C VAL A 154 6.75 2.60 -12.90
N ARG A 155 5.78 2.30 -13.75
CA ARG A 155 5.93 1.46 -14.93
C ARG A 155 6.84 2.08 -15.98
N SER A 156 6.81 3.40 -16.16
CA SER A 156 7.72 4.10 -17.09
C SER A 156 9.17 4.02 -16.67
N ARG A 157 9.43 3.87 -15.37
CA ARG A 157 10.78 3.74 -14.80
C ARG A 157 11.17 2.30 -14.45
N ALA A 158 10.33 1.34 -14.81
CA ALA A 158 10.51 -0.07 -14.41
C ALA A 158 11.88 -0.62 -14.83
N GLY A 159 12.34 -0.34 -16.04
CA GLY A 159 13.68 -0.75 -16.53
C GLY A 159 14.82 -0.14 -15.73
N GLU A 160 14.75 1.16 -15.43
CA GLU A 160 15.75 1.90 -14.63
C GLU A 160 15.80 1.34 -13.19
N TRP A 161 14.64 0.98 -12.65
CA TRP A 161 14.51 0.55 -11.26
C TRP A 161 14.61 -0.95 -11.04
N GLY A 162 14.78 -1.74 -12.09
CA GLY A 162 14.81 -3.22 -12.00
C GLY A 162 13.45 -3.83 -11.61
N ILE A 163 12.35 -3.13 -11.90
CA ILE A 163 10.99 -3.57 -11.55
C ILE A 163 10.39 -4.36 -12.71
N SER A 164 9.87 -5.55 -12.43
CA SER A 164 9.20 -6.43 -13.40
C SER A 164 7.69 -6.60 -13.12
N ARG A 165 7.25 -6.32 -11.89
CA ARG A 165 5.86 -6.44 -11.43
C ARG A 165 5.49 -5.25 -10.55
N ILE A 166 4.27 -4.74 -10.70
CA ILE A 166 3.76 -3.60 -9.94
C ILE A 166 2.42 -3.98 -9.34
N GLY A 167 2.40 -4.26 -8.04
CA GLY A 167 1.17 -4.44 -7.27
C GLY A 167 0.68 -3.14 -6.64
N ILE A 168 -0.54 -3.20 -6.10
CA ILE A 168 -1.10 -2.13 -5.29
C ILE A 168 -1.68 -2.71 -4.00
N VAL A 169 -1.28 -2.17 -2.86
CA VAL A 169 -1.86 -2.49 -1.56
C VAL A 169 -2.51 -1.24 -0.98
N GLY A 170 -3.65 -1.40 -0.35
CA GLY A 170 -4.31 -0.26 0.28
C GLY A 170 -5.12 -0.68 1.49
N PHE A 171 -5.30 0.26 2.40
CA PHE A 171 -5.89 0.05 3.72
C PHE A 171 -7.12 0.94 3.87
N SER A 172 -8.24 0.43 4.40
CA SER A 172 -9.45 1.23 4.63
C SER A 172 -9.89 1.99 3.35
N ALA A 173 -9.91 3.32 3.36
CA ALA A 173 -10.14 4.14 2.17
C ALA A 173 -9.08 3.91 1.09
N GLY A 174 -7.82 3.65 1.47
CA GLY A 174 -6.75 3.24 0.55
C GLY A 174 -7.01 1.87 -0.07
N GLY A 175 -7.70 0.96 0.63
CA GLY A 175 -8.17 -0.31 0.10
C GLY A 175 -9.23 -0.13 -1.00
N HIS A 176 -10.16 0.81 -0.80
CA HIS A 176 -11.06 1.25 -1.88
C HIS A 176 -10.25 1.79 -3.07
N LEU A 177 -9.27 2.67 -2.81
CA LEU A 177 -8.42 3.25 -3.85
C LEU A 177 -7.66 2.17 -4.64
N ALA A 178 -7.15 1.14 -3.96
CA ALA A 178 -6.49 0.01 -4.61
C ALA A 178 -7.45 -0.75 -5.55
N ILE A 179 -8.68 -1.03 -5.10
CA ILE A 179 -9.71 -1.65 -5.95
C ILE A 179 -10.11 -0.74 -7.11
N ALA A 180 -10.38 0.54 -6.85
CA ALA A 180 -10.74 1.50 -7.90
C ALA A 180 -9.65 1.60 -8.97
N THR A 181 -8.38 1.61 -8.59
CA THR A 181 -7.24 1.61 -9.53
C THR A 181 -7.17 0.30 -10.32
N ALA A 182 -7.37 -0.85 -9.65
CA ALA A 182 -7.32 -2.17 -10.27
C ALA A 182 -8.51 -2.45 -11.21
N THR A 183 -9.61 -1.71 -11.09
CA THR A 183 -10.85 -1.92 -11.87
C THR A 183 -11.21 -0.77 -12.81
N SER A 184 -10.45 0.35 -12.78
CA SER A 184 -10.64 1.52 -13.65
C SER A 184 -9.39 1.82 -14.49
N PHE A 185 -8.65 0.80 -14.86
CA PHE A 185 -7.40 0.92 -15.63
C PHE A 185 -7.63 1.17 -17.12
N ASP A 186 -8.81 0.89 -17.62
CA ASP A 186 -9.22 1.02 -19.03
C ASP A 186 -9.55 2.46 -19.42
N LYS A 187 -9.81 3.32 -18.43
CA LYS A 187 -10.12 4.73 -18.63
C LYS A 187 -9.51 5.59 -17.54
N ARG A 188 -8.67 6.55 -17.93
CA ARG A 188 -8.18 7.56 -16.99
C ARG A 188 -9.30 8.49 -16.53
N THR A 189 -9.19 8.95 -15.28
CA THR A 189 -10.13 9.90 -14.68
C THR A 189 -9.65 11.36 -14.82
N TYR A 190 -8.62 11.58 -15.64
CA TYR A 190 -8.06 12.88 -16.02
C TYR A 190 -7.58 12.84 -17.48
N GLU A 191 -7.44 14.01 -18.10
CA GLU A 191 -6.89 14.13 -19.45
C GLU A 191 -5.37 13.84 -19.45
N PRO A 192 -4.86 13.02 -20.39
CA PRO A 192 -3.44 12.72 -20.47
C PRO A 192 -2.59 13.99 -20.61
N ILE A 193 -1.46 14.05 -19.89
CA ILE A 193 -0.59 15.23 -19.81
C ILE A 193 0.70 15.04 -20.61
N ASP A 194 1.29 13.85 -20.54
CA ASP A 194 2.59 13.52 -21.14
C ASP A 194 2.69 12.05 -21.58
N ASP A 195 3.88 11.63 -22.03
CA ASP A 195 4.12 10.27 -22.50
C ASP A 195 3.95 9.19 -21.41
N VAL A 196 4.08 9.54 -20.15
CA VAL A 196 3.81 8.60 -19.04
C VAL A 196 2.36 8.15 -19.04
N ASP A 197 1.44 9.02 -19.46
CA ASP A 197 0.01 8.69 -19.51
C ASP A 197 -0.39 7.78 -20.68
N LYS A 198 0.51 7.54 -21.63
CA LYS A 198 0.36 6.51 -22.67
C LYS A 198 0.65 5.10 -22.14
N ILE A 199 1.33 5.00 -20.97
CA ILE A 199 1.71 3.75 -20.33
C ILE A 199 0.56 3.27 -19.44
N SER A 200 0.31 1.95 -19.43
CA SER A 200 -0.78 1.35 -18.66
C SER A 200 -0.71 1.70 -17.17
N CYS A 201 -1.86 2.15 -16.63
CA CYS A 201 -2.06 2.34 -15.19
C CYS A 201 -2.65 1.11 -14.49
N ARG A 202 -2.73 -0.06 -15.17
CA ARG A 202 -3.22 -1.31 -14.58
C ARG A 202 -2.15 -1.91 -13.68
N PRO A 203 -2.41 -2.12 -12.38
CA PRO A 203 -1.51 -2.90 -11.53
C PRO A 203 -1.53 -4.39 -11.96
N ASP A 204 -0.48 -5.13 -11.60
CA ASP A 204 -0.38 -6.55 -11.93
C ASP A 204 -1.16 -7.43 -10.91
N PHE A 205 -1.41 -6.91 -9.71
CA PHE A 205 -2.27 -7.49 -8.68
C PHE A 205 -2.70 -6.41 -7.66
N ALA A 206 -3.73 -6.71 -6.85
CA ALA A 206 -4.22 -5.77 -5.82
C ALA A 206 -4.43 -6.46 -4.47
N ILE A 207 -4.16 -5.75 -3.38
CA ILE A 207 -4.28 -6.23 -2.00
C ILE A 207 -5.07 -5.20 -1.18
N PRO A 208 -6.41 -5.20 -1.24
CA PRO A 208 -7.25 -4.37 -0.38
C PRO A 208 -7.39 -4.99 1.02
N VAL A 209 -7.07 -4.21 2.05
CA VAL A 209 -7.12 -4.62 3.46
C VAL A 209 -8.14 -3.79 4.19
N TYR A 210 -9.07 -4.43 4.89
CA TYR A 210 -10.23 -3.82 5.59
C TYR A 210 -10.86 -2.63 4.83
N SER A 211 -11.14 -2.84 3.54
CA SER A 211 -11.57 -1.77 2.64
C SER A 211 -12.94 -1.21 3.02
N GLY A 212 -13.06 0.12 3.03
CA GLY A 212 -14.34 0.80 3.05
C GLY A 212 -14.89 1.07 1.65
N TYR A 213 -16.06 1.70 1.56
CA TYR A 213 -16.68 2.26 0.36
C TYR A 213 -16.93 1.30 -0.82
N LEU A 214 -16.72 0.00 -0.66
CA LEU A 214 -16.99 -0.99 -1.72
C LEU A 214 -18.46 -1.46 -1.71
N LYS A 215 -19.11 -1.42 -0.54
CA LYS A 215 -20.52 -1.74 -0.33
C LYS A 215 -21.39 -0.50 -0.48
N ALA A 216 -22.53 -0.62 -1.11
CA ALA A 216 -23.56 0.41 -1.11
C ALA A 216 -24.07 0.65 0.33
N LYS A 217 -24.40 1.92 0.67
CA LYS A 217 -24.72 2.31 2.06
C LYS A 217 -25.87 1.49 2.67
N ASP A 218 -26.93 1.32 1.91
CA ASP A 218 -28.20 0.77 2.43
C ASP A 218 -28.58 -0.60 1.82
N LYS A 219 -27.65 -1.26 1.10
CA LYS A 219 -27.89 -2.51 0.39
C LYS A 219 -26.69 -3.43 0.45
N ASP A 220 -26.94 -4.74 0.39
CA ASP A 220 -25.88 -5.76 0.30
C ASP A 220 -25.45 -6.00 -1.16
N GLU A 221 -25.05 -4.93 -1.82
CA GLU A 221 -24.51 -4.93 -3.17
C GLU A 221 -23.30 -3.98 -3.28
N LEU A 222 -22.50 -4.12 -4.33
CA LEU A 222 -21.39 -3.20 -4.56
C LEU A 222 -21.89 -1.77 -4.78
N ALA A 223 -21.11 -0.80 -4.32
CA ALA A 223 -21.33 0.61 -4.61
C ALA A 223 -21.36 0.86 -6.12
N ALA A 224 -22.23 1.78 -6.58
CA ALA A 224 -22.49 2.04 -8.00
C ALA A 224 -21.25 2.37 -8.82
N GLY A 225 -20.20 2.94 -8.20
CA GLY A 225 -18.92 3.25 -8.85
C GLY A 225 -17.96 2.07 -8.99
N ILE A 226 -18.26 0.92 -8.37
CA ILE A 226 -17.40 -0.25 -8.36
C ILE A 226 -17.89 -1.27 -9.38
N ARG A 227 -17.02 -1.62 -10.31
CA ARG A 227 -17.26 -2.65 -11.33
C ARG A 227 -16.03 -3.58 -11.42
N VAL A 228 -16.20 -4.75 -11.99
CA VAL A 228 -15.12 -5.72 -12.23
C VAL A 228 -15.06 -6.00 -13.73
N PRO A 229 -14.31 -5.19 -14.52
CA PRO A 229 -14.18 -5.41 -15.95
C PRO A 229 -13.32 -6.63 -16.27
N SER A 230 -13.45 -7.14 -17.47
CA SER A 230 -12.53 -8.14 -18.01
C SER A 230 -11.09 -7.61 -17.95
N GLY A 231 -10.16 -8.41 -17.48
CA GLY A 231 -8.77 -8.01 -17.32
C GLY A 231 -8.46 -7.37 -15.95
N THR A 232 -9.41 -7.30 -15.02
CA THR A 232 -9.09 -6.99 -13.60
C THR A 232 -8.00 -7.96 -13.12
N PRO A 233 -6.92 -7.45 -12.47
CA PRO A 233 -5.83 -8.30 -12.00
C PRO A 233 -6.25 -9.21 -10.83
N PRO A 234 -5.47 -10.25 -10.48
CA PRO A 234 -5.69 -11.05 -9.28
C PRO A 234 -5.75 -10.21 -8.01
N VAL A 235 -6.60 -10.61 -7.05
CA VAL A 235 -6.85 -9.83 -5.82
C VAL A 235 -6.74 -10.71 -4.59
N PHE A 236 -6.01 -10.24 -3.57
CA PHE A 236 -6.00 -10.81 -2.22
C PHE A 236 -6.69 -9.84 -1.26
N LEU A 237 -7.68 -10.31 -0.49
CA LEU A 237 -8.45 -9.49 0.45
C LEU A 237 -8.25 -9.99 1.89
N ALA A 238 -8.06 -9.06 2.83
CA ALA A 238 -8.03 -9.35 4.26
C ALA A 238 -8.94 -8.38 5.02
N HIS A 239 -9.74 -8.89 5.98
CA HIS A 239 -10.70 -8.07 6.72
C HIS A 239 -10.92 -8.57 8.15
N GLY A 240 -11.26 -7.67 9.06
CA GLY A 240 -11.72 -8.00 10.40
C GLY A 240 -13.22 -8.35 10.41
N GLY A 241 -13.61 -9.45 11.09
CA GLY A 241 -14.99 -9.87 11.20
C GLY A 241 -15.86 -8.96 12.07
N ASP A 242 -15.25 -8.31 13.06
CA ASP A 242 -15.90 -7.37 13.99
C ASP A 242 -15.62 -5.89 13.62
N ASP A 243 -15.20 -5.63 12.39
CA ASP A 243 -14.92 -4.27 11.92
C ASP A 243 -16.21 -3.46 11.75
N ILE A 244 -16.46 -2.54 12.69
CA ILE A 244 -17.61 -1.63 12.68
C ILE A 244 -17.35 -0.32 11.94
N VAL A 245 -16.09 -0.01 11.62
CA VAL A 245 -15.69 1.19 10.89
C VAL A 245 -15.90 0.99 9.40
N SER A 246 -15.46 -0.16 8.88
CA SER A 246 -15.67 -0.60 7.51
C SER A 246 -16.20 -2.05 7.55
N PRO A 247 -17.51 -2.28 7.51
CA PRO A 247 -18.06 -3.62 7.67
C PRO A 247 -17.48 -4.64 6.67
N PRO A 248 -17.21 -5.90 7.09
CA PRO A 248 -16.54 -6.93 6.27
C PRO A 248 -17.30 -7.28 4.99
N GLU A 249 -18.59 -6.95 4.90
CA GLU A 249 -19.39 -7.07 3.68
C GLU A 249 -18.77 -6.34 2.49
N ASN A 250 -17.98 -5.26 2.72
CA ASN A 250 -17.20 -4.61 1.67
C ASN A 250 -16.31 -5.62 0.93
N SER A 251 -15.53 -6.41 1.67
CA SER A 251 -14.64 -7.41 1.09
C SER A 251 -15.37 -8.64 0.59
N VAL A 252 -16.43 -9.07 1.27
CA VAL A 252 -17.25 -10.24 0.85
C VAL A 252 -17.91 -9.99 -0.50
N LEU A 253 -18.58 -8.86 -0.65
CA LEU A 253 -19.25 -8.49 -1.91
C LEU A 253 -18.25 -8.31 -3.06
N MET A 254 -17.09 -7.70 -2.77
CA MET A 254 -16.03 -7.55 -3.76
C MET A 254 -15.48 -8.91 -4.21
N TYR A 255 -15.20 -9.82 -3.27
CA TYR A 255 -14.79 -11.18 -3.58
C TYR A 255 -15.80 -11.92 -4.48
N LEU A 256 -17.08 -11.83 -4.15
CA LEU A 256 -18.15 -12.46 -4.95
C LEU A 256 -18.21 -11.88 -6.37
N ALA A 257 -18.01 -10.57 -6.52
CA ALA A 257 -17.97 -9.92 -7.83
C ALA A 257 -16.75 -10.36 -8.65
N LEU A 258 -15.58 -10.44 -8.04
CA LEU A 258 -14.36 -10.96 -8.66
C LEU A 258 -14.55 -12.40 -9.12
N LYS A 259 -15.13 -13.27 -8.29
CA LYS A 259 -15.42 -14.68 -8.65
C LYS A 259 -16.40 -14.78 -9.81
N ARG A 260 -17.44 -13.97 -9.84
CA ARG A 260 -18.42 -13.95 -10.97
C ARG A 260 -17.77 -13.49 -12.28
N ALA A 261 -16.79 -12.59 -12.20
CA ALA A 261 -16.01 -12.10 -13.35
C ALA A 261 -14.87 -13.05 -13.76
N GLY A 262 -14.68 -14.18 -13.09
CA GLY A 262 -13.60 -15.14 -13.38
C GLY A 262 -12.20 -14.63 -12.96
N VAL A 263 -12.12 -13.59 -12.10
CA VAL A 263 -10.85 -13.05 -11.61
C VAL A 263 -10.34 -13.91 -10.45
N PRO A 264 -9.06 -14.34 -10.46
CA PRO A 264 -8.47 -15.04 -9.32
C PRO A 264 -8.51 -14.17 -8.08
N ALA A 265 -9.15 -14.66 -7.02
CA ALA A 265 -9.30 -13.91 -5.78
C ALA A 265 -9.21 -14.83 -4.57
N GLU A 266 -8.56 -14.33 -3.50
CA GLU A 266 -8.46 -14.98 -2.19
C GLU A 266 -8.97 -14.00 -1.13
N LEU A 267 -9.76 -14.50 -0.14
CA LEU A 267 -10.35 -13.68 0.90
C LEU A 267 -10.12 -14.32 2.28
N HIS A 268 -9.61 -13.52 3.21
CA HIS A 268 -9.45 -13.88 4.62
C HIS A 268 -10.29 -12.94 5.51
N ILE A 269 -11.22 -13.52 6.29
CA ILE A 269 -11.97 -12.81 7.32
C ILE A 269 -11.55 -13.34 8.68
N TYR A 270 -11.02 -12.48 9.53
CA TYR A 270 -10.55 -12.81 10.87
C TYR A 270 -11.65 -12.48 11.89
N ALA A 271 -12.30 -13.50 12.43
CA ALA A 271 -13.29 -13.33 13.47
C ALA A 271 -12.71 -12.55 14.66
N ARG A 272 -13.38 -11.63 15.28
CA ARG A 272 -12.95 -10.76 16.39
C ARG A 272 -11.88 -9.71 16.07
N ALA A 273 -11.40 -9.61 14.83
CA ALA A 273 -10.55 -8.50 14.44
C ALA A 273 -11.40 -7.27 14.12
N THR A 274 -10.98 -6.12 14.58
CA THR A 274 -11.57 -4.82 14.29
C THR A 274 -10.84 -4.12 13.14
N HIS A 275 -10.96 -2.80 13.00
CA HIS A 275 -10.29 -2.00 11.97
C HIS A 275 -8.80 -1.75 12.28
N ASP A 276 -8.05 -1.16 11.36
CA ASP A 276 -6.69 -0.63 11.53
C ASP A 276 -5.68 -1.60 12.17
N PHE A 277 -5.69 -2.88 11.79
CA PHE A 277 -4.68 -3.82 12.30
C PHE A 277 -3.30 -3.64 11.62
N GLY A 278 -3.20 -2.98 10.46
CA GLY A 278 -1.94 -2.73 9.77
C GLY A 278 -1.12 -4.01 9.54
N VAL A 279 0.19 -3.90 9.74
CA VAL A 279 1.15 -5.02 9.64
C VAL A 279 1.80 -5.38 10.98
N ARG A 280 1.37 -4.73 12.06
CA ARG A 280 1.94 -4.96 13.40
C ARG A 280 1.63 -6.38 13.88
N LYS A 281 2.66 -7.03 14.39
CA LYS A 281 2.49 -8.35 15.01
C LYS A 281 1.80 -8.22 16.37
N SER A 282 0.81 -9.08 16.58
CA SER A 282 0.08 -9.21 17.83
C SER A 282 -0.27 -10.67 18.08
N ASP A 283 -0.86 -10.97 19.22
CA ASP A 283 -1.45 -12.27 19.54
C ASP A 283 -2.81 -12.51 18.86
N GLN A 284 -3.33 -11.50 18.17
CA GLN A 284 -4.59 -11.59 17.43
C GLN A 284 -4.41 -12.32 16.09
N PRO A 285 -5.35 -13.21 15.72
CA PRO A 285 -5.27 -13.96 14.45
C PRO A 285 -5.10 -13.09 13.21
N CYS A 286 -5.66 -11.87 13.21
CA CYS A 286 -5.53 -10.95 12.08
C CYS A 286 -4.07 -10.59 11.75
N SER A 287 -3.14 -10.64 12.72
CA SER A 287 -1.72 -10.36 12.46
C SER A 287 -1.07 -11.37 11.51
N THR A 288 -1.71 -12.52 11.25
CA THR A 288 -1.21 -13.55 10.32
C THR A 288 -1.55 -13.26 8.85
N TRP A 289 -2.33 -12.20 8.57
CA TRP A 289 -2.69 -11.87 7.19
C TRP A 289 -1.46 -11.59 6.31
N THR A 290 -0.40 -11.04 6.89
CA THR A 290 0.86 -10.74 6.19
C THR A 290 1.56 -12.01 5.70
N GLU A 291 1.51 -13.09 6.45
CA GLU A 291 2.04 -14.40 6.07
C GLU A 291 1.18 -15.07 4.99
N ALA A 292 -0.16 -15.02 5.13
CA ALA A 292 -1.08 -15.51 4.12
C ALA A 292 -0.88 -14.77 2.79
N CYS A 293 -0.78 -13.44 2.83
CA CYS A 293 -0.50 -12.60 1.68
C CYS A 293 0.83 -12.93 1.01
N ALA A 294 1.92 -13.08 1.79
CA ALA A 294 3.23 -13.45 1.25
C ALA A 294 3.20 -14.83 0.56
N ASN A 295 2.47 -15.80 1.11
CA ASN A 295 2.27 -17.10 0.49
C ASN A 295 1.45 -17.00 -0.80
N TRP A 296 0.39 -16.21 -0.79
CA TRP A 296 -0.39 -15.93 -1.99
C TRP A 296 0.47 -15.29 -3.10
N LEU A 297 1.28 -14.29 -2.76
CA LEU A 297 2.20 -13.63 -3.72
C LEU A 297 3.18 -14.64 -4.35
N ARG A 298 3.72 -15.58 -3.57
CA ARG A 298 4.58 -16.66 -4.08
C ARG A 298 3.82 -17.63 -5.00
N ASN A 299 2.63 -18.05 -4.58
CA ASN A 299 1.78 -18.96 -5.36
C ASN A 299 1.34 -18.36 -6.69
N GLN A 300 1.17 -17.04 -6.75
CA GLN A 300 0.86 -16.32 -7.99
C GLN A 300 2.10 -15.99 -8.85
N GLY A 301 3.31 -16.30 -8.38
CA GLY A 301 4.56 -15.98 -9.08
C GLY A 301 4.97 -14.51 -9.04
N PHE A 302 4.43 -13.75 -8.08
CA PHE A 302 4.81 -12.35 -7.84
C PHE A 302 6.02 -12.22 -6.92
N LEU A 303 6.35 -13.26 -6.18
CA LEU A 303 7.56 -13.39 -5.38
C LEU A 303 8.26 -14.72 -5.70
N PRO A 304 9.59 -14.81 -5.50
CA PRO A 304 10.30 -16.08 -5.59
C PRO A 304 9.70 -17.10 -4.61
N THR A 305 9.66 -18.36 -5.03
CA THR A 305 9.33 -19.46 -4.13
C THR A 305 10.42 -19.59 -3.06
N ASN A 306 10.04 -19.87 -1.81
CA ASN A 306 11.04 -20.28 -0.82
C ASN A 306 11.66 -21.60 -1.30
N THR A 307 12.85 -21.56 -1.88
CA THR A 307 13.66 -22.75 -2.01
C THR A 307 13.92 -23.25 -0.60
N LYS A 308 13.31 -24.40 -0.24
CA LYS A 308 13.74 -25.11 0.97
C LYS A 308 15.19 -25.53 0.71
N GLU A 309 16.15 -24.87 1.40
CA GLU A 309 17.48 -25.40 1.59
C GLU A 309 17.41 -26.71 2.38
#